data_4de0fdc6fe8f395bbddb78ebafa4c008
#
_entry.id   4de0fdc6fe8f395bbddb78ebafa4c008
#
_cell.length_a   1.000
_cell.length_b   1.000
_cell.length_c   1.000
_cell.angle_alpha   90.00
_cell.angle_beta   90.00
_cell.angle_gamma   90.00
#
_symmetry.space_group_name_H-M   'P 1'
#
loop_
_entity.id
_entity.type
_entity.pdbx_description
1 polymer ?
#
loop_
_entity_poly.entity_id
_entity_poly.type
_entity_poly.pdbx_seq_one_letter_code
_entity_poly.pdbx_strand_id
1 'polypeptide(L)'
;GSIEGCVDRNGDGVIQTSRDVNGNGVIDRTSAVEFPGVNDECLLWTVDVGARNAVPRALAVGTAATGVGDVWVGLFNTEQACRLRPDTGAAIGGCVSIAPVNPYGAVADPAGRIWFTSRAASTRALGHVNPSTGVWTMAADAPSNLVSYGMTVWSNSTLTQTYLYIAQSDNNRIFRYDVNTNSWFVRNLGTLGLSVTPRGVAASETDLWVATYTNGSGWGGGCSNRFVRLALPNLDTGSTYDIPGSSCHLGIGVGFDNAVWSVAAGTQNAVRLAPDRASYIVTPGLFVSPYTYSDFIGFGLNVFANPRGNYQFVIDSECDNYRWAQLEWTASLPAGTSVEYYVRSSATRAGLATQPWRGPFTGVSPADLTVAPGPVPAGRFLEVDIRMATADRTVTPRIYDVQGTGMCDRTVYEPVGVYGQRYDASPDRPDPMDPTRELGCPRGTRPVWGDLTWSVETAPTAGYEDTSVGFLVTTATTAADLTTSIPVTIPVPPTSPPVNVDALLAGAGMPRNNPFLGVAAVLRSNPTMTRTPVLHEFGVEFRCVPTE
;
A
#
# COMPACT_ATOMS: atom_id res chain seq x y z
N GLY A 1 1.35 -4.13 -3.07
CA GLY A 1 0.12 -3.62 -3.64
C GLY A 1 -0.99 -4.66 -3.55
N SER A 2 -2.23 -4.21 -3.42
CA SER A 2 -3.37 -5.12 -3.52
C SER A 2 -3.70 -5.37 -4.99
N ILE A 3 -4.32 -6.50 -5.29
CA ILE A 3 -4.83 -6.85 -6.62
C ILE A 3 -5.83 -5.79 -7.17
N GLU A 4 -6.46 -5.04 -6.28
CA GLU A 4 -7.41 -3.97 -6.61
C GLU A 4 -6.79 -2.78 -7.37
N GLY A 5 -5.47 -2.60 -7.27
CA GLY A 5 -4.73 -1.58 -8.05
C GLY A 5 -4.26 -2.06 -9.42
N CYS A 6 -4.50 -3.32 -9.76
CA CYS A 6 -4.11 -3.90 -11.04
C CYS A 6 -5.19 -3.60 -12.11
N VAL A 7 -4.78 -3.59 -13.38
CA VAL A 7 -5.68 -3.24 -14.49
C VAL A 7 -5.83 -4.45 -15.39
N ASP A 8 -7.05 -4.98 -15.49
CA ASP A 8 -7.41 -6.00 -16.49
C ASP A 8 -7.23 -5.41 -17.90
N ARG A 9 -6.08 -5.68 -18.52
CA ARG A 9 -5.70 -5.11 -19.82
C ARG A 9 -6.26 -5.90 -20.99
N ASN A 10 -6.53 -7.18 -20.80
CA ASN A 10 -7.06 -8.05 -21.84
C ASN A 10 -8.59 -8.12 -21.83
N GLY A 11 -9.26 -7.61 -20.77
CA GLY A 11 -10.71 -7.51 -20.66
C GLY A 11 -11.41 -8.84 -20.38
N ASP A 12 -10.70 -9.85 -19.82
CA ASP A 12 -11.26 -11.17 -19.56
C ASP A 12 -11.91 -11.31 -18.17
N GLY A 13 -11.88 -10.25 -17.35
CA GLY A 13 -12.46 -10.20 -16.01
C GLY A 13 -11.58 -10.83 -14.92
N VAL A 14 -10.36 -11.24 -15.24
CA VAL A 14 -9.42 -11.87 -14.32
C VAL A 14 -8.09 -11.12 -14.36
N ILE A 15 -7.53 -10.77 -13.21
CA ILE A 15 -6.19 -10.17 -13.12
C ILE A 15 -5.12 -11.27 -13.23
N GLN A 16 -4.33 -11.21 -14.31
CA GLN A 16 -3.15 -12.05 -14.49
C GLN A 16 -1.94 -11.39 -13.84
N THR A 17 -1.50 -11.96 -12.74
CA THR A 17 -0.30 -11.51 -12.02
C THR A 17 0.53 -12.69 -11.57
N SER A 18 1.79 -12.43 -11.30
CA SER A 18 2.73 -13.45 -10.83
C SER A 18 2.26 -14.07 -9.51
N ARG A 19 1.94 -15.37 -9.52
CA ARG A 19 1.45 -16.13 -8.35
C ARG A 19 1.78 -17.61 -8.48
N ASP A 20 1.94 -18.27 -7.34
CA ASP A 20 2.01 -19.73 -7.26
C ASP A 20 0.60 -20.31 -7.53
N VAL A 21 0.38 -20.78 -8.75
CA VAL A 21 -0.93 -21.30 -9.18
C VAL A 21 -1.11 -22.77 -8.78
N ASN A 22 -0.01 -23.51 -8.76
CA ASN A 22 -0.03 -24.95 -8.47
C ASN A 22 0.14 -25.29 -6.97
N GLY A 23 0.41 -24.28 -6.11
CA GLY A 23 0.52 -24.42 -4.67
C GLY A 23 1.80 -25.13 -4.19
N ASN A 24 2.86 -25.15 -5.02
CA ASN A 24 4.11 -25.82 -4.67
C ASN A 24 5.09 -24.94 -3.86
N GLY A 25 4.71 -23.69 -3.57
CA GLY A 25 5.51 -22.71 -2.83
C GLY A 25 6.53 -21.96 -3.69
N VAL A 26 6.52 -22.11 -5.00
CA VAL A 26 7.45 -21.46 -5.94
C VAL A 26 6.68 -20.92 -7.15
N ILE A 27 6.98 -19.69 -7.56
CA ILE A 27 6.49 -19.15 -8.83
C ILE A 27 7.43 -19.63 -9.96
N ASP A 28 6.93 -20.49 -10.82
CA ASP A 28 7.70 -20.99 -11.97
C ASP A 28 7.80 -19.92 -13.06
N ARG A 29 8.99 -19.39 -13.26
CA ARG A 29 9.28 -18.35 -14.27
C ARG A 29 9.25 -18.86 -15.72
N THR A 30 9.21 -20.16 -15.92
CA THR A 30 9.05 -20.77 -17.25
C THR A 30 7.59 -20.96 -17.63
N SER A 31 6.70 -20.84 -16.67
CA SER A 31 5.24 -20.90 -16.83
C SER A 31 4.66 -19.50 -17.01
N ALA A 32 4.14 -19.18 -18.20
CA ALA A 32 3.46 -17.91 -18.44
C ALA A 32 2.21 -17.69 -17.58
N VAL A 33 1.65 -18.78 -17.01
CA VAL A 33 0.48 -18.72 -16.10
C VAL A 33 0.90 -18.29 -14.70
N GLU A 34 2.08 -18.69 -14.24
CA GLU A 34 2.59 -18.32 -12.92
C GLU A 34 3.43 -17.04 -12.96
N PHE A 35 4.07 -16.75 -14.08
CA PHE A 35 4.92 -15.57 -14.27
C PHE A 35 4.62 -14.90 -15.62
N PRO A 36 3.63 -14.00 -15.69
CA PRO A 36 3.28 -13.27 -16.91
C PRO A 36 4.40 -12.35 -17.44
N GLY A 37 5.41 -12.04 -16.63
CA GLY A 37 6.51 -11.16 -17.00
C GLY A 37 6.04 -9.73 -17.30
N VAL A 38 6.34 -9.22 -18.48
CA VAL A 38 5.94 -7.85 -18.90
C VAL A 38 4.43 -7.72 -19.14
N ASN A 39 3.72 -8.84 -19.25
CA ASN A 39 2.27 -8.88 -19.40
C ASN A 39 1.54 -8.96 -18.05
N ASP A 40 2.26 -8.92 -16.94
CA ASP A 40 1.67 -8.88 -15.59
C ASP A 40 0.80 -7.63 -15.44
N GLU A 41 -0.48 -7.83 -15.17
CA GLU A 41 -1.48 -6.77 -15.11
C GLU A 41 -1.39 -5.90 -13.85
N CYS A 42 -0.52 -6.30 -12.91
CA CYS A 42 -0.15 -5.50 -11.75
C CYS A 42 1.10 -4.63 -11.98
N LEU A 43 1.75 -4.71 -13.15
CA LEU A 43 2.76 -3.75 -13.57
C LEU A 43 2.08 -2.49 -14.10
N LEU A 44 2.37 -1.33 -13.53
CA LEU A 44 1.82 -0.05 -14.00
C LEU A 44 2.29 0.27 -15.42
N TRP A 45 3.60 0.14 -15.65
CA TRP A 45 4.22 0.37 -16.95
C TRP A 45 5.61 -0.27 -17.03
N THR A 46 6.05 -0.47 -18.25
CA THR A 46 7.43 -0.88 -18.60
C THR A 46 7.90 -0.01 -19.77
N VAL A 47 9.10 0.55 -19.66
CA VAL A 47 9.64 1.45 -20.69
C VAL A 47 11.15 1.25 -20.85
N ASP A 48 11.62 1.33 -22.08
CA ASP A 48 13.05 1.40 -22.38
C ASP A 48 13.59 2.82 -22.11
N VAL A 49 14.72 2.92 -21.39
CA VAL A 49 15.32 4.20 -21.02
C VAL A 49 16.73 4.31 -21.61
N GLY A 50 16.93 5.38 -22.38
CA GLY A 50 18.22 5.66 -23.03
C GLY A 50 18.51 4.80 -24.26
N ALA A 51 19.72 4.92 -24.78
CA ALA A 51 20.18 4.15 -25.93
C ALA A 51 20.47 2.68 -25.54
N ARG A 52 20.51 1.80 -26.54
CA ARG A 52 21.01 0.44 -26.36
C ARG A 52 22.42 0.50 -25.75
N ASN A 53 22.69 -0.25 -24.71
CA ASN A 53 23.93 -0.22 -23.90
C ASN A 53 24.08 0.98 -22.94
N ALA A 54 23.07 1.80 -22.72
CA ALA A 54 23.12 2.86 -21.70
C ALA A 54 23.28 2.32 -20.27
N VAL A 55 22.75 1.13 -20.00
CA VAL A 55 22.83 0.39 -18.73
C VAL A 55 22.27 1.21 -17.55
N PRO A 56 20.95 1.23 -17.34
CA PRO A 56 20.33 1.82 -16.15
C PRO A 56 20.85 1.16 -14.88
N ARG A 57 21.34 1.96 -13.91
CA ARG A 57 21.90 1.43 -12.66
C ARG A 57 21.48 2.21 -11.41
N ALA A 58 21.28 3.50 -11.51
CA ALA A 58 20.86 4.34 -10.41
C ALA A 58 19.38 4.69 -10.55
N LEU A 59 18.65 4.72 -9.45
CA LEU A 59 17.23 5.09 -9.43
C LEU A 59 16.93 5.94 -8.21
N ALA A 60 16.19 7.03 -8.40
CA ALA A 60 15.66 7.87 -7.33
C ALA A 60 14.22 8.30 -7.66
N VAL A 61 13.45 8.63 -6.61
CA VAL A 61 12.11 9.19 -6.74
C VAL A 61 12.15 10.65 -6.35
N GLY A 62 11.58 11.52 -7.19
CA GLY A 62 11.56 12.97 -6.97
C GLY A 62 10.67 13.35 -5.78
N THR A 63 11.13 14.34 -5.01
CA THR A 63 10.46 14.85 -3.81
C THR A 63 10.05 16.32 -3.94
N ALA A 64 10.56 17.03 -4.97
CA ALA A 64 10.21 18.43 -5.21
C ALA A 64 8.74 18.60 -5.60
N ALA A 65 8.11 19.68 -5.18
CA ALA A 65 6.71 19.99 -5.48
C ALA A 65 6.37 19.97 -6.99
N THR A 66 7.35 20.25 -7.85
CA THR A 66 7.23 20.25 -9.33
C THR A 66 7.51 18.89 -9.97
N GLY A 67 7.70 17.83 -9.18
CA GLY A 67 8.07 16.51 -9.68
C GLY A 67 8.00 15.43 -8.62
N VAL A 68 7.05 15.56 -7.70
CA VAL A 68 6.79 14.53 -6.68
C VAL A 68 6.39 13.24 -7.36
N GLY A 69 7.12 12.18 -7.01
CA GLY A 69 6.89 10.85 -7.56
C GLY A 69 7.59 10.59 -8.89
N ASP A 70 8.13 11.59 -9.60
CA ASP A 70 8.87 11.36 -10.85
C ASP A 70 10.03 10.39 -10.62
N VAL A 71 10.20 9.47 -11.56
CA VAL A 71 11.26 8.47 -11.48
C VAL A 71 12.49 8.98 -12.23
N TRP A 72 13.62 9.06 -11.53
CA TRP A 72 14.90 9.43 -12.11
C TRP A 72 15.78 8.20 -12.29
N VAL A 73 16.27 8.02 -13.50
CA VAL A 73 17.08 6.86 -13.87
C VAL A 73 18.46 7.32 -14.34
N GLY A 74 19.51 6.85 -13.66
CA GLY A 74 20.89 7.11 -14.02
C GLY A 74 21.42 6.03 -14.98
N LEU A 75 21.93 6.47 -16.13
CA LEU A 75 22.45 5.65 -17.22
C LEU A 75 23.97 5.57 -17.11
N PHE A 76 24.48 4.42 -16.69
CA PHE A 76 25.87 4.22 -16.28
C PHE A 76 26.88 4.47 -17.42
N ASN A 77 26.63 3.92 -18.61
CA ASN A 77 27.58 4.00 -19.73
C ASN A 77 27.53 5.33 -20.50
N THR A 78 26.42 6.04 -20.42
CA THR A 78 26.22 7.29 -21.15
C THR A 78 26.31 8.54 -20.28
N GLU A 79 26.54 8.36 -18.97
CA GLU A 79 26.67 9.45 -17.99
C GLU A 79 25.51 10.43 -18.08
N GLN A 80 24.29 9.87 -18.08
CA GLN A 80 23.06 10.64 -18.20
C GLN A 80 22.09 10.33 -17.06
N ALA A 81 21.21 11.27 -16.74
CA ALA A 81 20.05 11.09 -15.88
C ALA A 81 18.79 11.42 -16.67
N CYS A 82 17.83 10.48 -16.70
CA CYS A 82 16.55 10.62 -17.39
C CYS A 82 15.42 10.70 -16.37
N ARG A 83 14.44 11.57 -16.63
CA ARG A 83 13.26 11.79 -15.81
C ARG A 83 12.03 11.19 -16.47
N LEU A 84 11.26 10.40 -15.72
CA LEU A 84 10.08 9.69 -16.22
C LEU A 84 8.86 10.02 -15.37
N ARG A 85 7.70 10.02 -15.99
CA ARG A 85 6.42 10.17 -15.29
C ARG A 85 6.14 8.96 -14.39
N PRO A 86 5.61 9.17 -13.19
CA PRO A 86 5.34 8.06 -12.25
C PRO A 86 4.16 7.18 -12.70
N ASP A 87 3.22 7.73 -13.45
CA ASP A 87 1.96 7.08 -13.87
C ASP A 87 2.08 6.27 -15.16
N THR A 88 2.97 6.68 -16.07
CA THR A 88 3.05 6.10 -17.42
C THR A 88 4.45 5.66 -17.83
N GLY A 89 5.49 6.05 -17.09
CA GLY A 89 6.88 5.87 -17.50
C GLY A 89 7.32 6.76 -18.66
N ALA A 90 6.45 7.63 -19.18
CA ALA A 90 6.79 8.54 -20.29
C ALA A 90 7.91 9.49 -19.89
N ALA A 91 8.86 9.73 -20.80
CA ALA A 91 9.96 10.65 -20.56
C ALA A 91 9.47 12.09 -20.35
N ILE A 92 10.04 12.79 -19.38
CA ILE A 92 9.83 14.20 -19.11
C ILE A 92 11.06 14.97 -19.61
N GLY A 93 10.95 15.55 -20.77
CA GLY A 93 12.09 16.20 -21.44
C GLY A 93 13.15 15.24 -21.94
N GLY A 94 14.35 15.75 -22.23
CA GLY A 94 15.52 14.94 -22.58
C GLY A 94 16.29 14.46 -21.34
N CYS A 95 17.14 13.44 -21.54
CA CYS A 95 18.08 13.06 -20.48
C CYS A 95 19.16 14.14 -20.30
N VAL A 96 19.50 14.45 -19.07
CA VAL A 96 20.52 15.43 -18.69
C VAL A 96 21.89 14.75 -18.64
N SER A 97 22.92 15.37 -19.24
CA SER A 97 24.30 14.90 -19.03
C SER A 97 24.74 15.18 -17.60
N ILE A 98 25.23 14.13 -16.93
CA ILE A 98 25.80 14.18 -15.59
C ILE A 98 27.28 13.80 -15.57
N ALA A 99 27.93 13.96 -16.73
CA ALA A 99 29.36 13.70 -16.86
C ALA A 99 30.18 14.49 -15.82
N PRO A 100 31.25 13.92 -15.26
CA PRO A 100 31.84 12.61 -15.55
C PRO A 100 31.31 11.46 -14.67
N VAL A 101 30.09 11.53 -14.16
CA VAL A 101 29.53 10.52 -13.23
C VAL A 101 28.97 9.32 -13.98
N ASN A 102 29.52 8.14 -13.72
CA ASN A 102 28.91 6.85 -14.11
C ASN A 102 27.93 6.45 -12.99
N PRO A 103 26.64 6.79 -13.08
CA PRO A 103 25.73 6.75 -11.95
C PRO A 103 25.46 5.31 -11.48
N TYR A 104 25.65 5.06 -10.20
CA TYR A 104 25.42 3.76 -9.60
C TYR A 104 24.47 3.82 -8.40
N GLY A 105 24.58 4.83 -7.53
CA GLY A 105 23.61 5.16 -6.50
C GLY A 105 22.94 6.50 -6.80
N ALA A 106 21.67 6.60 -6.46
CA ALA A 106 20.92 7.87 -6.54
C ALA A 106 19.97 8.03 -5.37
N VAL A 107 19.74 9.27 -4.94
CA VAL A 107 18.74 9.66 -3.93
C VAL A 107 18.23 11.07 -4.22
N ALA A 108 17.02 11.38 -3.74
CA ALA A 108 16.53 12.75 -3.66
C ALA A 108 16.82 13.33 -2.26
N ASP A 109 17.08 14.63 -2.17
CA ASP A 109 17.21 15.35 -0.91
C ASP A 109 15.93 16.17 -0.58
N PRO A 110 15.81 16.74 0.64
CA PRO A 110 14.66 17.56 1.02
C PRO A 110 14.42 18.81 0.15
N ALA A 111 15.46 19.32 -0.49
CA ALA A 111 15.34 20.43 -1.44
C ALA A 111 14.89 19.99 -2.83
N GLY A 112 14.70 18.67 -3.01
CA GLY A 112 14.26 18.07 -4.27
C GLY A 112 15.37 17.85 -5.29
N ARG A 113 16.64 18.05 -4.94
CA ARG A 113 17.77 17.76 -5.81
C ARG A 113 17.96 16.25 -5.92
N ILE A 114 18.29 15.77 -7.11
CA ILE A 114 18.54 14.33 -7.37
C ILE A 114 20.04 14.11 -7.43
N TRP A 115 20.57 13.45 -6.44
CA TRP A 115 21.99 13.17 -6.29
C TRP A 115 22.36 11.85 -6.95
N PHE A 116 23.52 11.84 -7.60
CA PHE A 116 24.11 10.68 -8.23
C PHE A 116 25.57 10.52 -7.81
N THR A 117 25.98 9.28 -7.56
CA THR A 117 27.38 8.97 -7.22
C THR A 117 27.98 7.96 -8.20
N SER A 118 29.28 8.12 -8.49
CA SER A 118 29.99 7.30 -9.47
C SER A 118 30.60 6.05 -8.84
N ARG A 119 30.47 4.91 -9.54
CA ARG A 119 31.21 3.69 -9.20
C ARG A 119 32.53 3.54 -9.97
N ALA A 120 32.72 4.23 -11.09
CA ALA A 120 33.97 4.13 -11.83
C ALA A 120 35.14 4.71 -11.02
N ALA A 121 36.21 3.93 -10.90
CA ALA A 121 37.41 4.36 -10.16
C ALA A 121 38.12 5.56 -10.79
N SER A 122 37.88 5.82 -12.06
CA SER A 122 38.41 6.96 -12.81
C SER A 122 37.63 8.26 -12.57
N THR A 123 36.37 8.17 -12.12
CA THR A 123 35.47 9.32 -11.98
C THR A 123 34.84 9.35 -10.58
N ARG A 124 35.67 9.56 -9.57
CA ARG A 124 35.30 9.59 -8.16
C ARG A 124 34.49 10.86 -7.86
N ALA A 125 33.21 10.84 -8.15
CA ALA A 125 32.38 12.01 -8.13
C ALA A 125 31.02 11.77 -7.47
N LEU A 126 30.50 12.83 -6.89
CA LEU A 126 29.12 13.03 -6.44
C LEU A 126 28.61 14.32 -7.04
N GLY A 127 27.35 14.38 -7.40
CA GLY A 127 26.72 15.61 -7.84
C GLY A 127 25.21 15.47 -7.91
N HIS A 128 24.54 16.54 -8.23
CA HIS A 128 23.07 16.57 -8.30
C HIS A 128 22.54 17.27 -9.53
N VAL A 129 21.37 16.82 -9.98
CA VAL A 129 20.52 17.55 -10.93
C VAL A 129 19.48 18.34 -10.15
N ASN A 130 19.28 19.58 -10.52
CA ASN A 130 18.12 20.35 -10.09
C ASN A 130 16.93 20.04 -11.03
N PRO A 131 15.84 19.40 -10.55
CA PRO A 131 14.73 18.99 -11.40
C PRO A 131 13.98 20.12 -12.09
N SER A 132 14.01 21.34 -11.52
CA SER A 132 13.30 22.49 -12.06
C SER A 132 14.05 23.15 -13.22
N THR A 133 15.39 23.09 -13.22
CA THR A 133 16.24 23.76 -14.23
C THR A 133 16.95 22.78 -15.16
N GLY A 134 17.04 21.47 -14.79
CA GLY A 134 17.85 20.48 -15.48
C GLY A 134 19.36 20.68 -15.31
N VAL A 135 19.80 21.60 -14.46
CA VAL A 135 21.23 21.90 -14.26
C VAL A 135 21.88 20.84 -13.41
N TRP A 136 22.99 20.28 -13.91
CA TRP A 136 23.90 19.41 -13.19
C TRP A 136 24.96 20.21 -12.41
N THR A 137 25.18 19.86 -11.16
CA THR A 137 26.18 20.48 -10.30
C THR A 137 26.97 19.41 -9.56
N MET A 138 28.29 19.45 -9.66
CA MET A 138 29.17 18.53 -8.94
C MET A 138 29.42 19.00 -7.51
N ALA A 139 29.49 18.06 -6.56
CA ALA A 139 29.98 18.32 -5.23
C ALA A 139 31.50 18.59 -5.27
N ALA A 140 31.94 19.60 -4.54
CA ALA A 140 33.35 19.90 -4.42
C ALA A 140 34.08 18.86 -3.55
N ASP A 141 35.41 18.77 -3.72
CA ASP A 141 36.35 18.06 -2.84
C ASP A 141 36.00 16.59 -2.56
N ALA A 142 35.45 15.88 -3.57
CA ALA A 142 35.18 14.46 -3.41
C ALA A 142 36.44 13.68 -3.05
N PRO A 143 36.39 12.83 -2.01
CA PRO A 143 37.56 12.05 -1.57
C PRO A 143 38.18 11.23 -2.71
N SER A 144 39.51 11.27 -2.84
CA SER A 144 40.24 10.59 -3.91
C SER A 144 40.05 9.07 -3.96
N ASN A 145 39.50 8.49 -2.91
CA ASN A 145 39.19 7.07 -2.79
C ASN A 145 37.69 6.77 -2.79
N LEU A 146 36.84 7.70 -3.21
CA LEU A 146 35.39 7.51 -3.34
C LEU A 146 35.09 6.58 -4.53
N VAL A 147 34.95 5.29 -4.27
CA VAL A 147 34.44 4.29 -5.22
C VAL A 147 33.12 3.78 -4.64
N SER A 148 32.04 4.38 -5.05
CA SER A 148 30.74 4.16 -4.43
C SER A 148 30.07 2.85 -4.85
N TYR A 149 29.17 2.37 -4.00
CA TYR A 149 28.21 1.32 -4.33
C TYR A 149 26.78 1.80 -4.05
N GLY A 150 26.31 1.66 -2.84
CA GLY A 150 25.01 2.14 -2.43
C GLY A 150 25.05 3.55 -1.85
N MET A 151 23.93 4.25 -1.96
CA MET A 151 23.73 5.56 -1.37
C MET A 151 22.33 5.66 -0.76
N THR A 152 22.23 6.33 0.39
CA THR A 152 20.96 6.70 1.03
C THR A 152 21.06 8.12 1.57
N VAL A 153 19.90 8.70 1.90
CA VAL A 153 19.78 10.03 2.47
C VAL A 153 19.20 9.94 3.88
N TRP A 154 19.67 10.81 4.74
CA TRP A 154 19.10 11.04 6.06
C TRP A 154 18.99 12.54 6.33
N SER A 155 17.89 12.93 6.98
CA SER A 155 17.71 14.28 7.50
C SER A 155 17.16 14.22 8.91
N ASN A 156 17.48 15.22 9.72
CA ASN A 156 16.80 15.39 10.99
C ASN A 156 15.36 15.86 10.78
N SER A 157 14.52 15.74 11.80
CA SER A 157 13.08 16.08 11.73
C SER A 157 12.78 17.54 11.37
N THR A 158 13.74 18.44 11.66
CA THR A 158 13.63 19.87 11.33
C THR A 158 14.18 20.23 9.95
N LEU A 159 14.75 19.25 9.22
CA LEU A 159 15.40 19.41 7.92
C LEU A 159 16.56 20.42 7.90
N THR A 160 17.11 20.72 9.07
CA THR A 160 18.28 21.63 9.22
C THR A 160 19.60 20.94 8.99
N GLN A 161 19.60 19.60 9.01
CA GLN A 161 20.75 18.74 8.71
C GLN A 161 20.33 17.67 7.72
N THR A 162 21.06 17.57 6.62
CA THR A 162 20.86 16.53 5.60
C THR A 162 22.21 15.92 5.23
N TYR A 163 22.29 14.60 5.34
CA TYR A 163 23.49 13.84 5.00
C TYR A 163 23.20 12.78 3.94
N LEU A 164 24.12 12.63 3.01
CA LEU A 164 24.18 11.49 2.11
C LEU A 164 25.18 10.49 2.66
N TYR A 165 24.77 9.23 2.80
CA TYR A 165 25.66 8.14 3.21
C TYR A 165 25.93 7.24 2.03
N ILE A 166 27.21 6.96 1.77
CA ILE A 166 27.66 6.25 0.58
C ILE A 166 28.56 5.10 1.01
N ALA A 167 28.20 3.88 0.63
CA ALA A 167 29.02 2.70 0.86
C ALA A 167 30.15 2.64 -0.16
N GLN A 168 31.37 2.34 0.30
CA GLN A 168 32.50 2.07 -0.58
C GLN A 168 32.44 0.64 -1.10
N SER A 169 32.69 0.45 -2.42
CA SER A 169 32.55 -0.86 -3.06
C SER A 169 33.73 -1.81 -2.88
N ASP A 170 34.89 -1.30 -2.52
CA ASP A 170 36.17 -2.03 -2.51
C ASP A 170 36.94 -1.98 -1.20
N ASN A 171 36.41 -1.30 -0.20
CA ASN A 171 37.02 -1.15 1.11
C ASN A 171 35.97 -1.00 2.22
N ASN A 172 36.38 -1.08 3.46
CA ASN A 172 35.55 -1.04 4.68
C ASN A 172 35.19 0.39 5.11
N ARG A 173 34.68 1.23 4.23
CA ARG A 173 34.39 2.64 4.54
C ARG A 173 32.96 3.02 4.20
N ILE A 174 32.42 3.98 4.98
CA ILE A 174 31.22 4.74 4.68
C ILE A 174 31.62 6.20 4.55
N PHE A 175 31.24 6.83 3.45
CA PHE A 175 31.36 8.27 3.26
C PHE A 175 30.07 8.94 3.69
N ARG A 176 30.18 10.08 4.35
CA ARG A 176 29.08 10.98 4.65
C ARG A 176 29.36 12.34 4.00
N TYR A 177 28.42 12.82 3.22
CA TYR A 177 28.44 14.16 2.64
C TYR A 177 27.37 15.02 3.30
N ASP A 178 27.76 16.15 3.85
CA ASP A 178 26.86 17.15 4.41
C ASP A 178 26.37 18.06 3.29
N VAL A 179 25.08 17.98 2.98
CA VAL A 179 24.44 18.72 1.88
C VAL A 179 24.31 20.22 2.19
N ASN A 180 24.32 20.58 3.47
CA ASN A 180 24.16 21.96 3.93
C ASN A 180 25.48 22.73 3.95
N THR A 181 26.58 22.05 4.33
CA THR A 181 27.90 22.66 4.46
C THR A 181 28.86 22.30 3.33
N ASN A 182 28.46 21.40 2.43
CA ASN A 182 29.28 20.84 1.34
C ASN A 182 30.59 20.22 1.85
N SER A 183 30.51 19.48 2.95
CA SER A 183 31.68 18.89 3.59
C SER A 183 31.61 17.37 3.66
N TRP A 184 32.79 16.74 3.64
CA TRP A 184 32.95 15.29 3.66
C TRP A 184 33.44 14.78 5.01
N PHE A 185 32.93 13.61 5.39
CA PHE A 185 33.43 12.80 6.48
C PHE A 185 33.57 11.34 6.05
N VAL A 186 34.60 10.67 6.48
CA VAL A 186 34.85 9.26 6.13
C VAL A 186 34.94 8.43 7.41
N ARG A 187 34.04 7.48 7.56
CA ARG A 187 34.09 6.48 8.62
C ARG A 187 34.78 5.22 8.10
N ASN A 188 35.94 4.90 8.67
CA ASN A 188 36.56 3.60 8.50
C ASN A 188 35.91 2.61 9.48
N LEU A 189 35.27 1.58 9.01
CA LEU A 189 34.58 0.59 9.83
C LEU A 189 35.58 -0.22 10.69
N GLY A 190 36.83 -0.34 10.23
CA GLY A 190 37.90 -0.98 11.01
C GLY A 190 38.19 -0.28 12.32
N THR A 191 37.97 1.03 12.44
CA THR A 191 38.12 1.77 13.71
C THR A 191 37.06 1.41 14.74
N LEU A 192 35.96 0.77 14.30
CA LEU A 192 34.91 0.23 15.14
C LEU A 192 35.04 -1.29 15.33
N GLY A 193 36.20 -1.88 14.95
CA GLY A 193 36.41 -3.33 15.00
C GLY A 193 35.65 -4.13 13.93
N LEU A 194 35.10 -3.46 12.89
CA LEU A 194 34.29 -4.07 11.86
C LEU A 194 35.11 -4.29 10.59
N SER A 195 35.42 -5.54 10.26
CA SER A 195 36.12 -5.91 9.03
C SER A 195 35.14 -6.51 8.02
N VAL A 196 34.57 -5.65 7.18
CA VAL A 196 33.55 -6.03 6.19
C VAL A 196 33.66 -5.15 4.95
N THR A 197 33.16 -5.62 3.81
CA THR A 197 33.01 -4.79 2.62
C THR A 197 31.54 -4.40 2.47
N PRO A 198 31.20 -3.11 2.66
CA PRO A 198 29.84 -2.62 2.54
C PRO A 198 29.35 -2.65 1.07
N ARG A 199 28.02 -2.75 0.89
CA ARG A 199 27.35 -2.62 -0.40
C ARG A 199 26.17 -1.67 -0.31
N GLY A 200 24.99 -2.16 -0.06
CA GLY A 200 23.81 -1.34 0.16
C GLY A 200 23.85 -0.63 1.50
N VAL A 201 23.27 0.56 1.55
CA VAL A 201 23.03 1.33 2.78
C VAL A 201 21.60 1.84 2.77
N ALA A 202 20.95 1.81 3.95
CA ALA A 202 19.63 2.36 4.18
C ALA A 202 19.57 3.06 5.53
N ALA A 203 18.99 4.25 5.59
CA ALA A 203 18.85 5.02 6.81
C ALA A 203 17.46 4.83 7.43
N SER A 204 17.40 4.59 8.74
CA SER A 204 16.23 4.82 9.57
C SER A 204 16.31 6.21 10.22
N GLU A 205 15.47 6.50 11.20
CA GLU A 205 15.57 7.76 11.95
C GLU A 205 16.87 7.88 12.74
N THR A 206 17.33 6.77 13.32
CA THR A 206 18.45 6.73 14.28
C THR A 206 19.65 5.93 13.81
N ASP A 207 19.50 5.12 12.77
CA ASP A 207 20.50 4.13 12.38
C ASP A 207 20.73 4.10 10.87
N LEU A 208 22.00 3.95 10.50
CA LEU A 208 22.41 3.55 9.16
C LEU A 208 22.63 2.03 9.15
N TRP A 209 21.86 1.34 8.34
CA TRP A 209 21.98 -0.07 8.08
C TRP A 209 22.83 -0.33 6.84
N VAL A 210 23.75 -1.28 6.94
CA VAL A 210 24.72 -1.58 5.90
C VAL A 210 24.65 -3.07 5.57
N ALA A 211 24.34 -3.38 4.31
CA ALA A 211 24.51 -4.71 3.77
C ALA A 211 26.02 -5.00 3.57
N THR A 212 26.48 -6.17 3.97
CA THR A 212 27.88 -6.55 3.81
C THR A 212 28.01 -7.75 2.86
N TYR A 213 28.89 -7.60 1.87
CA TYR A 213 29.07 -8.61 0.83
C TYR A 213 30.12 -9.65 1.22
N THR A 214 31.32 -9.19 1.64
CA THR A 214 32.39 -10.06 2.06
C THR A 214 32.87 -9.73 3.47
N ASN A 215 33.44 -10.72 4.16
CA ASN A 215 34.22 -10.52 5.37
C ASN A 215 35.63 -10.00 4.96
N GLY A 216 36.11 -9.00 5.67
CA GLY A 216 37.36 -8.31 5.31
C GLY A 216 37.15 -7.18 4.31
N SER A 217 38.25 -6.61 3.79
CA SER A 217 38.23 -5.55 2.79
C SER A 217 38.43 -6.12 1.38
N GLY A 218 37.65 -5.61 0.40
CA GLY A 218 37.78 -5.98 -1.01
C GLY A 218 36.96 -7.19 -1.44
N TRP A 219 37.26 -7.69 -2.63
CA TRP A 219 36.49 -8.75 -3.30
C TRP A 219 36.97 -10.17 -2.97
N GLY A 220 38.15 -10.32 -2.36
CA GLY A 220 38.77 -11.61 -2.09
C GLY A 220 38.32 -12.32 -0.81
N GLY A 221 37.48 -11.71 0.00
CA GLY A 221 36.94 -12.31 1.21
C GLY A 221 35.77 -13.25 0.94
N GLY A 222 35.56 -14.23 1.84
CA GLY A 222 34.36 -15.07 1.79
C GLY A 222 33.06 -14.26 2.02
N CYS A 223 31.93 -14.78 1.58
CA CYS A 223 30.63 -14.14 1.76
C CYS A 223 30.35 -13.78 3.23
N SER A 224 29.95 -12.56 3.47
CA SER A 224 29.50 -12.12 4.80
C SER A 224 28.04 -12.51 5.02
N ASN A 225 27.76 -12.97 6.24
CA ASN A 225 26.43 -13.31 6.71
C ASN A 225 25.86 -12.28 7.69
N ARG A 226 26.32 -11.02 7.62
CA ARG A 226 25.96 -10.02 8.63
C ARG A 226 25.47 -8.71 8.05
N PHE A 227 24.66 -8.01 8.85
CA PHE A 227 24.36 -6.60 8.70
C PHE A 227 25.19 -5.79 9.69
N VAL A 228 25.55 -4.58 9.31
CA VAL A 228 26.14 -3.59 10.21
C VAL A 228 25.12 -2.50 10.47
N ARG A 229 24.98 -2.12 11.73
CA ARG A 229 24.21 -0.98 12.20
C ARG A 229 25.17 0.08 12.72
N LEU A 230 25.02 1.32 12.28
CA LEU A 230 25.81 2.47 12.73
C LEU A 230 24.87 3.54 13.25
N ALA A 231 25.20 4.18 14.38
CA ALA A 231 24.39 5.25 14.93
C ALA A 231 24.44 6.51 14.05
N LEU A 232 23.29 7.06 13.71
CA LEU A 232 23.16 8.33 12.99
C LEU A 232 23.18 9.51 13.97
N PRO A 233 23.62 10.70 13.53
CA PRO A 233 24.18 11.01 12.22
C PRO A 233 25.70 10.79 12.11
N ASN A 234 26.40 10.52 13.19
CA ASN A 234 27.87 10.61 13.25
C ASN A 234 28.59 9.31 12.92
N LEU A 235 27.90 8.19 12.94
CA LEU A 235 28.47 6.85 12.74
C LEU A 235 29.52 6.48 13.80
N ASP A 236 29.41 7.01 15.02
CA ASP A 236 30.44 6.87 16.06
C ASP A 236 30.43 5.50 16.74
N THR A 237 29.28 4.86 16.75
CA THR A 237 29.09 3.52 17.31
C THR A 237 28.53 2.58 16.26
N GLY A 238 28.90 1.31 16.35
CA GLY A 238 28.45 0.29 15.44
C GLY A 238 28.25 -1.06 16.14
N SER A 239 27.32 -1.83 15.60
CA SER A 239 27.05 -3.21 15.99
C SER A 239 26.82 -4.08 14.77
N THR A 240 26.93 -5.40 14.93
CA THR A 240 26.68 -6.38 13.87
C THR A 240 25.55 -7.32 14.25
N TYR A 241 24.84 -7.78 13.24
CA TYR A 241 23.78 -8.78 13.35
C TYR A 241 24.13 -9.92 12.40
N ASP A 242 24.51 -11.06 12.95
CA ASP A 242 24.76 -12.26 12.14
C ASP A 242 23.44 -12.90 11.73
N ILE A 243 23.36 -13.29 10.46
CA ILE A 243 22.17 -13.89 9.85
C ILE A 243 22.55 -15.29 9.32
N PRO A 244 22.60 -16.30 10.18
CA PRO A 244 22.82 -17.68 9.77
C PRO A 244 21.86 -18.12 8.66
N GLY A 245 22.38 -18.81 7.65
CA GLY A 245 21.60 -19.23 6.49
C GLY A 245 21.45 -18.21 5.37
N SER A 246 22.07 -17.02 5.53
CA SER A 246 22.07 -15.99 4.49
C SER A 246 23.44 -15.36 4.34
N SER A 247 23.88 -15.07 3.10
CA SER A 247 25.22 -14.54 2.85
C SER A 247 25.37 -13.80 1.55
N CYS A 248 26.41 -12.96 1.44
CA CYS A 248 26.67 -12.07 0.31
C CYS A 248 25.52 -11.08 0.08
N HIS A 249 25.22 -10.28 1.09
CA HIS A 249 24.16 -9.28 1.02
C HIS A 249 24.55 -8.10 0.11
N LEU A 250 23.63 -7.68 -0.76
CA LEU A 250 23.85 -6.60 -1.71
C LEU A 250 23.05 -5.35 -1.36
N GLY A 251 21.75 -5.36 -1.58
CA GLY A 251 20.88 -4.26 -1.18
C GLY A 251 20.36 -4.44 0.24
N ILE A 252 19.95 -3.35 0.86
CA ILE A 252 19.32 -3.31 2.18
C ILE A 252 18.27 -2.22 2.18
N GLY A 253 17.19 -2.40 2.91
CA GLY A 253 16.13 -1.43 3.07
C GLY A 253 15.53 -1.49 4.47
N VAL A 254 14.98 -0.39 4.94
CA VAL A 254 14.24 -0.30 6.20
C VAL A 254 12.76 -0.18 5.88
N GLY A 255 11.95 -1.11 6.40
CA GLY A 255 10.50 -1.08 6.25
C GLY A 255 9.83 -0.03 7.13
N PHE A 256 8.58 0.32 6.83
CA PHE A 256 7.79 1.26 7.63
C PHE A 256 7.52 0.77 9.06
N ASP A 257 7.62 -0.54 9.27
CA ASP A 257 7.58 -1.21 10.56
C ASP A 257 8.94 -1.24 11.26
N ASN A 258 9.95 -0.54 10.75
CA ASN A 258 11.34 -0.59 11.20
C ASN A 258 12.04 -1.95 11.01
N ALA A 259 11.46 -2.93 10.35
CA ALA A 259 12.17 -4.15 9.99
C ALA A 259 13.24 -3.87 8.94
N VAL A 260 14.36 -4.58 9.01
CA VAL A 260 15.44 -4.45 8.02
C VAL A 260 15.37 -5.60 7.02
N TRP A 261 15.32 -5.26 5.75
CA TRP A 261 15.22 -6.20 4.65
C TRP A 261 16.50 -6.23 3.83
N SER A 262 16.88 -7.39 3.37
CA SER A 262 18.02 -7.54 2.46
C SER A 262 17.81 -8.74 1.53
N VAL A 263 18.49 -8.72 0.39
CA VAL A 263 18.63 -9.87 -0.50
C VAL A 263 20.06 -10.36 -0.52
N ALA A 264 20.23 -11.67 -0.50
CA ALA A 264 21.50 -12.34 -0.41
C ALA A 264 21.80 -13.11 -1.71
N ALA A 265 22.75 -12.62 -2.47
CA ALA A 265 23.15 -13.24 -3.76
C ALA A 265 23.82 -14.59 -3.58
N GLY A 266 24.57 -14.77 -2.48
CA GLY A 266 25.31 -16.02 -2.22
C GLY A 266 24.41 -17.20 -1.88
N THR A 267 23.39 -16.98 -1.08
CA THR A 267 22.43 -18.02 -0.64
C THR A 267 21.09 -17.95 -1.35
N GLN A 268 20.92 -17.01 -2.27
CA GLN A 268 19.71 -16.87 -3.11
C GLN A 268 18.42 -16.75 -2.31
N ASN A 269 18.44 -15.92 -1.27
CA ASN A 269 17.31 -15.73 -0.36
C ASN A 269 17.08 -14.26 -0.02
N ALA A 270 15.95 -13.98 0.61
CA ALA A 270 15.64 -12.70 1.22
C ALA A 270 15.64 -12.85 2.75
N VAL A 271 16.00 -11.76 3.44
CA VAL A 271 16.05 -11.70 4.89
C VAL A 271 15.20 -10.56 5.39
N ARG A 272 14.44 -10.79 6.45
CA ARG A 272 13.77 -9.78 7.25
C ARG A 272 14.25 -9.89 8.69
N LEU A 273 15.03 -8.92 9.15
CA LEU A 273 15.38 -8.75 10.56
C LEU A 273 14.25 -7.97 11.25
N ALA A 274 13.69 -8.53 12.31
CA ALA A 274 12.55 -7.94 13.01
C ALA A 274 12.87 -6.57 13.64
N PRO A 275 11.86 -5.72 13.92
CA PRO A 275 12.05 -4.40 14.53
C PRO A 275 12.77 -4.42 15.89
N ASP A 276 12.54 -5.47 16.68
CA ASP A 276 13.18 -5.70 17.99
C ASP A 276 14.64 -6.14 17.89
N ARG A 277 15.12 -6.48 16.68
CA ARG A 277 16.47 -7.00 16.39
C ARG A 277 16.78 -8.35 17.06
N ALA A 278 15.79 -9.00 17.66
CA ALA A 278 15.96 -10.27 18.38
C ALA A 278 15.72 -11.49 17.49
N SER A 279 14.95 -11.32 16.42
CA SER A 279 14.59 -12.40 15.51
C SER A 279 14.74 -12.00 14.05
N TYR A 280 14.90 -12.99 13.17
CA TYR A 280 14.92 -12.79 11.72
C TYR A 280 14.25 -13.95 10.99
N ILE A 281 13.77 -13.67 9.79
CA ILE A 281 13.20 -14.65 8.87
C ILE A 281 14.09 -14.70 7.63
N VAL A 282 14.44 -15.90 7.20
CA VAL A 282 15.10 -16.16 5.92
C VAL A 282 14.09 -16.84 5.00
N THR A 283 13.73 -16.21 3.92
CA THR A 283 12.85 -16.76 2.90
C THR A 283 13.70 -17.46 1.83
N PRO A 284 13.65 -18.79 1.72
CA PRO A 284 14.55 -19.54 0.84
C PRO A 284 14.21 -19.37 -0.63
N GLY A 285 15.22 -19.47 -1.47
CA GLY A 285 15.21 -19.95 -2.85
C GLY A 285 14.23 -19.35 -3.85
N LEU A 286 13.86 -18.07 -3.71
CA LEU A 286 12.91 -17.45 -4.65
C LEU A 286 13.54 -17.07 -6.01
N PHE A 287 14.86 -16.86 -6.06
CA PHE A 287 15.52 -16.29 -7.24
C PHE A 287 16.93 -16.86 -7.44
N VAL A 288 17.37 -16.89 -8.69
CA VAL A 288 18.78 -17.14 -9.01
C VAL A 288 19.54 -15.81 -8.93
N SER A 289 20.53 -15.71 -8.03
CA SER A 289 21.37 -14.52 -7.81
C SER A 289 20.55 -13.24 -7.63
N PRO A 290 19.68 -13.15 -6.62
CA PRO A 290 18.89 -11.95 -6.38
C PRO A 290 19.80 -10.74 -6.17
N TYR A 291 19.48 -9.66 -6.85
CA TYR A 291 20.29 -8.47 -6.86
C TYR A 291 19.40 -7.23 -6.73
N THR A 292 19.64 -6.44 -5.69
CA THR A 292 19.07 -5.11 -5.52
C THR A 292 20.18 -4.11 -5.28
N TYR A 293 19.94 -2.85 -5.66
CA TYR A 293 20.84 -1.77 -5.31
C TYR A 293 20.40 -1.18 -3.97
N SER A 294 21.33 -0.61 -3.23
CA SER A 294 21.23 0.20 -2.02
C SER A 294 19.90 0.10 -1.25
N ASP A 295 19.31 1.24 -0.95
CA ASP A 295 18.03 1.39 -0.26
C ASP A 295 16.87 1.17 -1.25
N PHE A 296 16.35 -0.05 -1.27
CA PHE A 296 15.28 -0.43 -2.20
C PHE A 296 13.87 -0.17 -1.64
N ILE A 297 13.73 0.33 -0.42
CA ILE A 297 12.46 0.71 0.20
C ILE A 297 12.31 2.24 0.23
N GLY A 298 13.44 2.96 0.39
CA GLY A 298 13.46 4.42 0.43
C GLY A 298 12.86 5.01 1.70
N PHE A 299 13.01 4.34 2.84
CA PHE A 299 12.49 4.83 4.13
C PHE A 299 12.96 6.26 4.45
N GLY A 300 14.20 6.62 4.08
CA GLY A 300 14.73 7.98 4.25
C GLY A 300 13.90 9.06 3.55
N LEU A 301 13.17 8.74 2.49
CA LEU A 301 12.27 9.67 1.82
C LEU A 301 11.10 10.11 2.71
N ASN A 302 10.66 9.26 3.65
CA ASN A 302 9.60 9.61 4.60
C ASN A 302 9.97 10.79 5.49
N VAL A 303 11.29 11.02 5.69
CA VAL A 303 11.74 12.10 6.57
C VAL A 303 11.47 13.47 5.97
N PHE A 304 11.35 13.62 4.67
CA PHE A 304 11.15 14.91 4.02
C PHE A 304 10.08 14.93 2.92
N ALA A 305 9.63 13.78 2.44
CA ALA A 305 8.39 13.75 1.69
C ALA A 305 7.25 14.04 2.66
N ASN A 306 6.40 15.03 2.37
CA ASN A 306 5.13 15.12 3.06
C ASN A 306 4.40 13.81 2.77
N PRO A 307 4.19 12.92 3.76
CA PRO A 307 3.53 11.66 3.50
C PRO A 307 2.16 11.93 2.92
N ARG A 308 1.97 11.51 1.69
CA ARG A 308 0.71 11.56 0.98
C ARG A 308 0.40 10.18 0.48
N GLY A 309 -0.85 9.80 0.56
CA GLY A 309 -1.35 8.58 -0.03
C GLY A 309 -2.65 8.86 -0.74
N ASN A 310 -2.96 8.09 -1.77
CA ASN A 310 -4.28 8.06 -2.36
C ASN A 310 -4.78 6.62 -2.42
N TYR A 311 -6.08 6.48 -2.30
CA TYR A 311 -6.78 5.22 -2.44
C TYR A 311 -7.97 5.43 -3.37
N GLN A 312 -8.08 4.60 -4.41
CA GLN A 312 -9.15 4.69 -5.39
C GLN A 312 -9.95 3.40 -5.41
N PHE A 313 -11.25 3.51 -5.50
CA PHE A 313 -12.16 2.39 -5.64
C PHE A 313 -13.43 2.81 -6.38
N VAL A 314 -14.18 1.83 -6.86
CA VAL A 314 -15.39 2.04 -7.64
C VAL A 314 -16.57 1.43 -6.90
N ILE A 315 -17.62 2.22 -6.72
CA ILE A 315 -18.91 1.79 -6.21
C ILE A 315 -19.81 1.49 -7.44
N ASP A 316 -20.40 0.32 -7.48
CA ASP A 316 -21.42 -0.07 -8.48
C ASP A 316 -22.80 0.03 -7.82
N SER A 317 -23.64 0.94 -8.31
CA SER A 317 -25.01 1.09 -7.82
C SER A 317 -25.97 0.04 -8.36
N GLU A 318 -25.52 -0.79 -9.29
CA GLU A 318 -26.37 -1.75 -10.04
C GLU A 318 -27.55 -1.09 -10.80
N CYS A 319 -27.51 0.23 -10.99
CA CYS A 319 -28.54 1.02 -11.65
C CYS A 319 -27.93 1.93 -12.71
N ASP A 320 -28.29 1.74 -13.97
CA ASP A 320 -27.67 2.42 -15.13
C ASP A 320 -27.81 3.96 -15.09
N ASN A 321 -28.88 4.49 -14.48
CA ASN A 321 -29.15 5.91 -14.35
C ASN A 321 -29.21 6.34 -12.88
N TYR A 322 -28.24 5.87 -12.08
CA TYR A 322 -28.20 6.24 -10.67
C TYR A 322 -27.81 7.71 -10.49
N ARG A 323 -28.63 8.46 -9.76
CA ARG A 323 -28.34 9.84 -9.35
C ARG A 323 -27.65 9.83 -8.00
N TRP A 324 -26.35 10.02 -8.01
CA TRP A 324 -25.54 10.14 -6.80
C TRP A 324 -25.89 11.43 -6.06
N ALA A 325 -26.32 11.32 -4.82
CA ALA A 325 -26.76 12.45 -3.99
C ALA A 325 -25.75 12.83 -2.92
N GLN A 326 -25.19 11.83 -2.25
CA GLN A 326 -24.29 12.07 -1.12
C GLN A 326 -23.08 11.14 -1.16
N LEU A 327 -21.94 11.65 -0.66
CA LEU A 327 -20.78 10.87 -0.27
C LEU A 327 -20.64 10.95 1.23
N GLU A 328 -20.74 9.82 1.91
CA GLU A 328 -20.63 9.69 3.35
C GLU A 328 -19.32 9.00 3.71
N TRP A 329 -18.67 9.44 4.79
CA TRP A 329 -17.47 8.81 5.30
C TRP A 329 -17.35 8.91 6.81
N THR A 330 -16.67 7.91 7.36
CA THR A 330 -16.20 7.92 8.74
C THR A 330 -14.68 7.94 8.75
N ALA A 331 -14.08 8.93 9.40
CA ALA A 331 -12.63 9.09 9.44
C ALA A 331 -12.16 9.65 10.79
N SER A 332 -10.95 9.29 11.19
CA SER A 332 -10.21 9.94 12.28
C SER A 332 -9.11 10.81 11.67
N LEU A 333 -9.13 12.09 11.95
CA LEU A 333 -8.20 13.09 11.45
C LEU A 333 -7.43 13.75 12.60
N PRO A 334 -6.35 13.12 13.08
CA PRO A 334 -5.47 13.74 14.07
C PRO A 334 -4.96 15.11 13.59
N ALA A 335 -4.60 15.97 14.54
CA ALA A 335 -4.04 17.29 14.22
C ALA A 335 -2.84 17.15 13.25
N GLY A 336 -2.79 18.01 12.23
CA GLY A 336 -1.76 17.95 11.19
C GLY A 336 -2.04 16.97 10.06
N THR A 337 -3.18 16.26 10.09
CA THR A 337 -3.61 15.38 8.97
C THR A 337 -4.75 16.00 8.17
N SER A 338 -4.87 15.59 6.92
CA SER A 338 -5.97 16.00 6.05
C SER A 338 -6.40 14.85 5.13
N VAL A 339 -7.67 14.88 4.76
CA VAL A 339 -8.25 13.98 3.75
C VAL A 339 -9.10 14.82 2.80
N GLU A 340 -8.95 14.55 1.53
CA GLU A 340 -9.74 15.12 0.44
C GLU A 340 -10.37 13.99 -0.36
N TYR A 341 -11.65 14.10 -0.66
CA TYR A 341 -12.35 13.13 -1.50
C TYR A 341 -12.64 13.76 -2.86
N TYR A 342 -12.38 13.01 -3.91
CA TYR A 342 -12.75 13.35 -5.27
C TYR A 342 -13.60 12.23 -5.83
N VAL A 343 -14.57 12.57 -6.65
CA VAL A 343 -15.45 11.59 -7.28
C VAL A 343 -15.60 11.85 -8.76
N ARG A 344 -15.91 10.80 -9.51
CA ARG A 344 -16.40 10.87 -10.89
C ARG A 344 -17.36 9.73 -11.16
N SER A 345 -18.33 9.93 -12.04
CA SER A 345 -19.36 8.95 -12.33
C SER A 345 -19.50 8.70 -13.82
N SER A 346 -19.88 7.49 -14.18
CA SER A 346 -20.14 7.08 -15.55
C SER A 346 -21.18 5.94 -15.61
N ALA A 347 -21.87 5.82 -16.72
CA ALA A 347 -22.76 4.70 -16.99
C ALA A 347 -22.00 3.37 -17.15
N THR A 348 -20.73 3.41 -17.54
CA THR A 348 -19.87 2.22 -17.68
C THR A 348 -18.59 2.37 -16.89
N ARG A 349 -18.04 1.26 -16.38
CA ARG A 349 -16.78 1.27 -15.65
C ARG A 349 -15.61 1.81 -16.49
N ALA A 350 -15.54 1.45 -17.76
CA ALA A 350 -14.53 1.96 -18.69
C ALA A 350 -14.67 3.47 -18.96
N GLY A 351 -15.89 3.99 -18.93
CA GLY A 351 -16.18 5.41 -19.15
C GLY A 351 -15.68 6.32 -18.02
N LEU A 352 -15.42 5.78 -16.83
CA LEU A 352 -14.91 6.55 -15.69
C LEU A 352 -13.59 7.27 -16.04
N ALA A 353 -12.70 6.62 -16.78
CA ALA A 353 -11.37 7.17 -17.11
C ALA A 353 -11.45 8.51 -17.89
N THR A 354 -12.53 8.75 -18.61
CA THR A 354 -12.74 9.97 -19.41
C THR A 354 -13.51 11.06 -18.67
N GLN A 355 -14.04 10.77 -17.49
CA GLN A 355 -14.81 11.74 -16.72
C GLN A 355 -13.91 12.64 -15.88
N PRO A 356 -14.22 13.93 -15.79
CA PRO A 356 -13.47 14.84 -14.93
C PRO A 356 -13.76 14.55 -13.46
N TRP A 357 -12.72 14.60 -12.62
CA TRP A 357 -12.88 14.54 -11.18
C TRP A 357 -13.64 15.77 -10.64
N ARG A 358 -14.53 15.52 -9.68
CA ARG A 358 -15.27 16.53 -8.90
C ARG A 358 -14.75 16.49 -7.47
N GLY A 359 -14.54 17.65 -6.87
CA GLY A 359 -13.95 17.79 -5.54
C GLY A 359 -12.96 18.96 -5.48
N PRO A 360 -12.25 19.15 -4.36
CA PRO A 360 -12.26 18.26 -3.20
C PRO A 360 -13.52 18.41 -2.35
N PHE A 361 -14.04 17.30 -1.86
CA PHE A 361 -15.00 17.27 -0.76
C PHE A 361 -14.20 17.09 0.52
N THR A 362 -14.39 17.99 1.49
CA THR A 362 -13.65 18.03 2.76
C THR A 362 -14.57 18.42 3.91
N GLY A 363 -14.16 18.14 5.13
CA GLY A 363 -14.81 18.62 6.34
C GLY A 363 -15.97 17.75 6.80
N VAL A 364 -17.21 18.13 6.50
CA VAL A 364 -18.40 17.48 7.06
C VAL A 364 -18.86 16.32 6.17
N SER A 365 -19.12 15.17 6.77
CA SER A 365 -19.81 14.02 6.16
C SER A 365 -21.28 14.00 6.66
N PRO A 366 -22.26 13.74 5.79
CA PRO A 366 -22.15 13.50 4.35
C PRO A 366 -21.92 14.78 3.52
N ALA A 367 -21.20 14.64 2.39
CA ALA A 367 -21.08 15.71 1.40
C ALA A 367 -22.15 15.57 0.32
N ASP A 368 -22.76 16.70 -0.05
CA ASP A 368 -23.75 16.76 -1.12
C ASP A 368 -23.08 16.73 -2.51
N LEU A 369 -23.35 15.69 -3.27
CA LEU A 369 -22.81 15.50 -4.63
C LEU A 369 -23.63 16.21 -5.73
N THR A 370 -24.74 16.86 -5.37
CA THR A 370 -25.62 17.55 -6.31
C THR A 370 -25.26 19.03 -6.48
N VAL A 371 -24.40 19.59 -5.60
CA VAL A 371 -23.97 20.99 -5.57
C VAL A 371 -22.45 21.12 -5.75
N ALA A 372 -21.95 22.37 -5.76
CA ALA A 372 -20.50 22.65 -5.82
C ALA A 372 -19.71 21.81 -4.78
N PRO A 373 -18.52 21.30 -5.18
CA PRO A 373 -17.64 21.69 -6.28
C PRO A 373 -18.04 21.17 -7.68
N GLY A 374 -19.30 21.00 -7.90
CA GLY A 374 -19.92 20.65 -9.17
C GLY A 374 -20.76 19.38 -9.06
N PRO A 375 -21.94 19.32 -9.67
CA PRO A 375 -22.80 18.16 -9.60
C PRO A 375 -22.10 16.93 -10.24
N VAL A 376 -22.26 15.79 -9.61
CA VAL A 376 -21.79 14.51 -10.16
C VAL A 376 -22.83 14.03 -11.19
N PRO A 377 -22.42 13.70 -12.42
CA PRO A 377 -23.34 13.17 -13.43
C PRO A 377 -24.01 11.87 -12.96
N ALA A 378 -25.23 11.62 -13.42
CA ALA A 378 -25.86 10.33 -13.24
C ALA A 378 -25.07 9.23 -13.97
N GLY A 379 -24.99 8.05 -13.34
CA GLY A 379 -24.28 6.90 -13.91
C GLY A 379 -24.21 5.75 -12.91
N ARG A 380 -24.11 4.54 -13.41
CA ARG A 380 -24.06 3.32 -12.60
C ARG A 380 -22.87 3.28 -11.65
N PHE A 381 -21.72 3.72 -12.14
CA PHE A 381 -20.44 3.62 -11.40
C PHE A 381 -20.05 4.97 -10.84
N LEU A 382 -19.66 4.99 -9.57
CA LEU A 382 -18.99 6.12 -8.91
C LEU A 382 -17.56 5.70 -8.54
N GLU A 383 -16.59 6.37 -9.08
CA GLU A 383 -15.19 6.20 -8.64
C GLU A 383 -14.86 7.27 -7.63
N VAL A 384 -14.27 6.84 -6.52
CA VAL A 384 -13.84 7.69 -5.42
C VAL A 384 -12.32 7.66 -5.34
N ASP A 385 -11.68 8.84 -5.34
CA ASP A 385 -10.24 9.04 -5.08
C ASP A 385 -10.09 9.75 -3.74
N ILE A 386 -9.56 9.04 -2.77
CA ILE A 386 -9.29 9.54 -1.42
C ILE A 386 -7.84 9.96 -1.35
N ARG A 387 -7.58 11.23 -1.11
CA ARG A 387 -6.24 11.79 -0.97
C ARG A 387 -5.96 12.14 0.47
N MET A 388 -5.01 11.47 1.04
CA MET A 388 -4.60 11.61 2.44
C MET A 388 -3.27 12.33 2.51
N ALA A 389 -3.11 13.20 3.50
CA ALA A 389 -1.84 13.85 3.78
C ALA A 389 -1.65 14.06 5.28
N THR A 390 -0.40 14.07 5.72
CA THR A 390 -0.01 14.48 7.07
C THR A 390 1.15 15.46 7.03
N ALA A 391 1.10 16.48 7.87
CA ALA A 391 2.23 17.36 8.13
C ALA A 391 3.06 16.87 9.33
N ASP A 392 2.45 16.06 10.20
CA ASP A 392 3.09 15.41 11.33
C ASP A 392 3.22 13.91 11.05
N ARG A 393 4.44 13.43 10.88
CA ARG A 393 4.77 12.05 10.52
C ARG A 393 4.55 11.04 11.62
N THR A 394 4.30 11.50 12.84
CA THR A 394 3.96 10.64 13.97
C THR A 394 2.49 10.25 13.98
N VAL A 395 1.66 10.91 13.14
CA VAL A 395 0.23 10.67 13.03
C VAL A 395 -0.18 10.46 11.57
N THR A 396 -1.21 9.66 11.37
CA THR A 396 -1.78 9.38 10.05
C THR A 396 -3.29 9.51 10.10
N PRO A 397 -3.95 10.03 9.05
CA PRO A 397 -5.39 9.97 8.95
C PRO A 397 -5.84 8.50 8.80
N ARG A 398 -7.00 8.17 9.34
CA ARG A 398 -7.61 6.85 9.19
C ARG A 398 -9.01 7.01 8.63
N ILE A 399 -9.31 6.25 7.59
CA ILE A 399 -10.63 6.19 6.97
C ILE A 399 -11.19 4.82 7.27
N TYR A 400 -12.38 4.79 7.81
CA TYR A 400 -13.02 3.57 8.28
C TYR A 400 -14.07 3.08 7.31
N ASP A 401 -14.81 4.03 6.72
CA ASP A 401 -15.88 3.74 5.79
C ASP A 401 -16.08 4.88 4.81
N VAL A 402 -16.48 4.55 3.58
CA VAL A 402 -16.90 5.53 2.57
C VAL A 402 -18.04 4.93 1.75
N GLN A 403 -19.16 5.65 1.68
CA GLN A 403 -20.35 5.23 0.97
C GLN A 403 -20.82 6.32 0.02
N GLY A 404 -21.28 5.92 -1.17
CA GLY A 404 -22.01 6.78 -2.08
C GLY A 404 -23.50 6.43 -2.03
N THR A 405 -24.36 7.40 -1.78
CA THR A 405 -25.82 7.21 -1.73
C THR A 405 -26.52 8.09 -2.77
N GLY A 406 -27.73 7.68 -3.16
CA GLY A 406 -28.51 8.40 -4.16
C GLY A 406 -29.78 7.68 -4.52
N MET A 407 -30.30 7.95 -5.70
CA MET A 407 -31.55 7.35 -6.17
C MET A 407 -31.38 6.77 -7.59
N CYS A 408 -31.94 5.58 -7.76
CA CYS A 408 -32.08 4.98 -9.07
C CYS A 408 -33.25 5.62 -9.84
N ASP A 409 -32.98 6.22 -10.99
CA ASP A 409 -34.03 6.79 -11.86
C ASP A 409 -34.61 5.69 -12.74
N ARG A 410 -35.23 4.70 -12.08
CA ARG A 410 -35.92 3.60 -12.78
C ARG A 410 -37.39 3.92 -12.91
N THR A 411 -37.93 3.72 -14.11
CA THR A 411 -39.37 3.73 -14.34
C THR A 411 -40.03 2.41 -13.92
N VAL A 412 -39.20 1.35 -13.74
CA VAL A 412 -39.66 0.02 -13.35
C VAL A 412 -38.60 -0.58 -12.39
N TYR A 413 -39.02 -1.10 -11.25
CA TYR A 413 -38.18 -1.79 -10.29
C TYR A 413 -38.06 -3.28 -10.60
N GLU A 414 -36.97 -3.93 -10.16
CA GLU A 414 -36.90 -5.39 -10.17
C GLU A 414 -37.98 -6.00 -9.26
N PRO A 415 -38.54 -7.16 -9.60
CA PRO A 415 -39.60 -7.78 -8.78
C PRO A 415 -39.08 -8.16 -7.38
N VAL A 416 -37.81 -8.49 -7.25
CA VAL A 416 -37.17 -8.87 -5.98
C VAL A 416 -35.73 -8.34 -5.91
N GLY A 417 -35.40 -7.64 -4.84
CA GLY A 417 -34.04 -7.27 -4.46
C GLY A 417 -33.61 -8.03 -3.20
N VAL A 418 -32.33 -8.38 -3.09
CA VAL A 418 -31.78 -9.05 -1.88
C VAL A 418 -30.54 -8.30 -1.42
N TYR A 419 -30.51 -7.95 -0.15
CA TYR A 419 -29.33 -7.38 0.49
C TYR A 419 -28.95 -8.22 1.71
N GLY A 420 -27.72 -8.75 1.76
CA GLY A 420 -27.27 -9.64 2.81
C GLY A 420 -26.13 -9.08 3.63
N GLN A 421 -26.18 -9.32 4.94
CA GLN A 421 -25.10 -9.00 5.89
C GLN A 421 -24.68 -10.25 6.65
N ARG A 422 -23.38 -10.41 6.83
CA ARG A 422 -22.78 -11.49 7.62
C ARG A 422 -22.25 -10.94 8.93
N TYR A 423 -22.62 -11.58 10.01
CA TYR A 423 -22.10 -11.34 11.36
C TYR A 423 -21.14 -12.47 11.71
N ASP A 424 -20.00 -12.12 12.23
CA ASP A 424 -18.91 -13.03 12.58
C ASP A 424 -18.55 -12.81 14.04
N ALA A 425 -18.94 -13.75 14.88
CA ALA A 425 -18.63 -13.80 16.30
C ALA A 425 -17.52 -14.80 16.64
N SER A 426 -16.74 -15.26 15.63
CA SER A 426 -15.62 -16.17 15.85
C SER A 426 -14.56 -15.55 16.77
N PRO A 427 -13.87 -16.37 17.58
CA PRO A 427 -12.80 -15.90 18.45
C PRO A 427 -11.59 -15.39 17.64
N ASP A 428 -10.74 -14.61 18.32
CA ASP A 428 -9.49 -14.03 17.76
C ASP A 428 -9.69 -13.11 16.55
N ARG A 429 -10.81 -12.43 16.48
CA ARG A 429 -11.07 -11.42 15.47
C ARG A 429 -10.74 -10.03 16.03
N PRO A 430 -9.55 -9.48 15.76
CA PRO A 430 -9.19 -8.15 16.24
C PRO A 430 -10.07 -7.08 15.59
N ASP A 431 -10.39 -6.04 16.37
CA ASP A 431 -10.99 -4.83 15.81
C ASP A 431 -9.96 -4.15 14.91
N PRO A 432 -10.22 -3.94 13.61
CA PRO A 432 -9.29 -3.25 12.73
C PRO A 432 -9.03 -1.79 13.16
N MET A 433 -9.90 -1.24 14.00
CA MET A 433 -9.77 0.13 14.53
C MET A 433 -9.05 0.17 15.87
N ASP A 434 -9.08 -0.91 16.63
CA ASP A 434 -8.42 -1.06 17.94
C ASP A 434 -7.90 -2.49 18.08
N PRO A 435 -6.65 -2.77 17.74
CA PRO A 435 -6.08 -4.12 17.81
C PRO A 435 -6.06 -4.73 19.22
N THR A 436 -6.32 -3.93 20.26
CA THR A 436 -6.45 -4.41 21.64
C THR A 436 -7.85 -4.91 21.96
N ARG A 437 -8.82 -4.66 21.08
CA ARG A 437 -10.22 -5.08 21.18
C ARG A 437 -10.52 -6.23 20.25
N GLU A 438 -11.22 -7.22 20.75
CA GLU A 438 -11.77 -8.31 19.93
C GLU A 438 -13.22 -8.00 19.55
N LEU A 439 -13.55 -8.16 18.26
CA LEU A 439 -14.92 -8.02 17.73
C LEU A 439 -15.72 -9.31 17.84
N GLY A 440 -15.06 -10.44 18.01
CA GLY A 440 -15.67 -11.76 18.19
C GLY A 440 -15.83 -12.14 19.66
N CYS A 441 -16.31 -13.36 19.88
CA CYS A 441 -16.41 -13.90 21.23
C CYS A 441 -15.03 -14.37 21.72
N PRO A 442 -14.63 -14.06 22.96
CA PRO A 442 -13.40 -14.56 23.55
C PRO A 442 -13.34 -16.09 23.52
N ARG A 443 -12.13 -16.66 23.49
CA ARG A 443 -11.93 -18.12 23.56
C ARG A 443 -12.60 -18.71 24.79
N GLY A 444 -13.27 -19.83 24.62
CA GLY A 444 -14.05 -20.49 25.69
C GLY A 444 -15.43 -19.89 25.92
N THR A 445 -15.84 -18.97 25.06
CA THR A 445 -17.20 -18.45 25.02
C THR A 445 -17.86 -18.72 23.66
N ARG A 446 -19.17 -18.64 23.61
CA ARG A 446 -19.98 -18.77 22.41
C ARG A 446 -20.93 -17.60 22.24
N PRO A 447 -21.33 -17.25 21.02
CA PRO A 447 -22.34 -16.21 20.82
C PRO A 447 -23.72 -16.69 21.29
N VAL A 448 -24.48 -15.74 21.80
CA VAL A 448 -25.95 -15.79 21.89
C VAL A 448 -26.45 -14.61 21.08
N TRP A 449 -27.07 -14.92 19.94
CA TRP A 449 -27.60 -13.93 19.03
C TRP A 449 -28.81 -13.24 19.68
N GLY A 450 -28.76 -11.93 19.74
CA GLY A 450 -29.77 -11.08 20.38
C GLY A 450 -30.88 -10.68 19.39
N ASP A 451 -31.28 -9.44 19.47
CA ASP A 451 -32.40 -8.91 18.71
C ASP A 451 -31.98 -8.46 17.31
N LEU A 452 -32.72 -8.90 16.29
CA LEU A 452 -32.71 -8.33 14.95
C LEU A 452 -33.65 -7.11 14.96
N THR A 453 -33.09 -5.96 14.69
CA THR A 453 -33.81 -4.70 14.52
C THR A 453 -33.77 -4.25 13.07
N TRP A 454 -34.75 -3.49 12.63
CA TRP A 454 -34.78 -2.90 11.28
C TRP A 454 -35.64 -1.64 11.22
N SER A 455 -35.38 -0.81 10.19
CA SER A 455 -36.21 0.31 9.81
C SER A 455 -36.52 0.22 8.31
N VAL A 456 -37.80 0.09 7.96
CA VAL A 456 -38.25 -0.11 6.58
C VAL A 456 -39.50 0.71 6.29
N GLU A 457 -39.66 1.13 5.04
CA GLU A 457 -40.91 1.64 4.48
C GLU A 457 -41.47 0.62 3.50
N THR A 458 -42.63 0.07 3.82
CA THR A 458 -43.33 -0.98 3.04
C THR A 458 -44.84 -0.90 3.33
N ALA A 459 -45.65 -1.66 2.63
CA ALA A 459 -47.08 -1.74 2.92
C ALA A 459 -47.31 -2.04 4.43
N PRO A 460 -48.31 -1.43 5.09
CA PRO A 460 -49.39 -0.59 4.53
C PRO A 460 -49.08 0.92 4.45
N THR A 461 -47.80 1.33 4.53
CA THR A 461 -47.41 2.74 4.47
C THR A 461 -47.83 3.35 3.13
N ALA A 462 -48.39 4.56 3.14
CA ALA A 462 -48.80 5.27 1.95
C ALA A 462 -47.61 5.51 1.00
N GLY A 463 -47.82 5.16 -0.29
CA GLY A 463 -46.75 5.21 -1.29
C GLY A 463 -45.99 3.89 -1.51
N TYR A 464 -46.20 2.92 -0.63
CA TYR A 464 -45.54 1.61 -0.67
C TYR A 464 -46.52 0.43 -0.77
N GLU A 465 -47.72 0.70 -1.27
CA GLU A 465 -48.77 -0.30 -1.36
C GLU A 465 -48.31 -1.51 -2.18
N ASP A 466 -48.71 -2.70 -1.73
CA ASP A 466 -48.38 -4.00 -2.31
C ASP A 466 -46.87 -4.31 -2.37
N THR A 467 -46.02 -3.58 -1.67
CA THR A 467 -44.63 -3.94 -1.47
C THR A 467 -44.45 -4.75 -0.17
N SER A 468 -43.35 -5.51 -0.07
CA SER A 468 -43.03 -6.24 1.16
C SER A 468 -41.55 -6.40 1.37
N VAL A 469 -41.17 -6.57 2.61
CA VAL A 469 -39.81 -6.95 3.01
C VAL A 469 -39.86 -8.27 3.76
N GLY A 470 -38.87 -9.10 3.65
CA GLY A 470 -38.71 -10.29 4.47
C GLY A 470 -37.24 -10.42 4.88
N PHE A 471 -36.99 -11.01 6.04
CA PHE A 471 -35.61 -11.34 6.41
C PHE A 471 -35.42 -12.84 6.38
N LEU A 472 -34.27 -13.26 5.85
CA LEU A 472 -33.78 -14.64 5.85
C LEU A 472 -32.63 -14.70 6.83
N VAL A 473 -32.75 -15.54 7.86
CA VAL A 473 -31.73 -15.72 8.89
C VAL A 473 -31.14 -17.10 8.77
N THR A 474 -29.83 -17.19 8.63
CA THR A 474 -29.06 -18.43 8.54
C THR A 474 -27.97 -18.45 9.62
N THR A 475 -27.55 -19.64 10.03
CA THR A 475 -26.44 -19.80 10.98
C THR A 475 -25.53 -20.95 10.53
N ALA A 476 -24.23 -20.83 10.72
CA ALA A 476 -23.24 -21.83 10.31
C ALA A 476 -21.99 -21.83 11.19
N THR A 477 -21.26 -22.93 11.15
CA THR A 477 -19.97 -23.08 11.84
C THR A 477 -18.83 -22.41 11.08
N THR A 478 -18.98 -22.22 9.77
CA THR A 478 -18.03 -21.49 8.91
C THR A 478 -18.77 -20.45 8.07
N ALA A 479 -18.03 -19.45 7.61
CA ALA A 479 -18.58 -18.41 6.74
C ALA A 479 -19.07 -18.96 5.39
N ALA A 480 -18.40 -20.00 4.86
CA ALA A 480 -18.76 -20.63 3.59
C ALA A 480 -20.08 -21.38 3.68
N ASP A 481 -20.35 -22.03 4.80
CA ASP A 481 -21.57 -22.84 5.00
C ASP A 481 -22.84 -21.99 5.11
N LEU A 482 -22.73 -20.68 5.35
CA LEU A 482 -23.90 -19.77 5.37
C LEU A 482 -24.67 -19.80 4.06
N THR A 483 -24.00 -19.97 2.92
CA THR A 483 -24.64 -19.98 1.59
C THR A 483 -25.45 -21.24 1.32
N THR A 484 -25.18 -22.33 2.03
CA THR A 484 -25.84 -23.63 1.90
C THR A 484 -26.81 -23.92 3.04
N SER A 485 -26.80 -23.09 4.09
CA SER A 485 -27.67 -23.25 5.27
C SER A 485 -29.12 -22.90 4.90
N ILE A 486 -30.07 -23.65 5.46
CA ILE A 486 -31.51 -23.40 5.25
C ILE A 486 -31.89 -22.15 6.06
N PRO A 487 -32.50 -21.12 5.42
CA PRO A 487 -32.86 -19.91 6.14
C PRO A 487 -34.18 -20.05 6.91
N VAL A 488 -34.25 -19.33 8.04
CA VAL A 488 -35.53 -19.04 8.70
C VAL A 488 -36.05 -17.70 8.18
N THR A 489 -37.30 -17.68 7.77
CA THR A 489 -37.91 -16.49 7.15
C THR A 489 -38.72 -15.67 8.16
N ILE A 490 -38.52 -14.37 8.16
CA ILE A 490 -39.31 -13.39 8.92
C ILE A 490 -40.02 -12.48 7.91
N PRO A 491 -41.36 -12.58 7.76
CA PRO A 491 -42.12 -11.68 6.86
C PRO A 491 -42.39 -10.31 7.51
N VAL A 492 -42.30 -9.24 6.75
CA VAL A 492 -42.61 -7.87 7.19
C VAL A 492 -43.53 -7.20 6.13
N PRO A 493 -44.76 -6.77 6.44
CA PRO A 493 -45.52 -7.16 7.62
C PRO A 493 -45.91 -8.65 7.58
N PRO A 494 -46.43 -9.27 8.65
CA PRO A 494 -46.96 -8.63 9.87
C PRO A 494 -45.95 -8.51 11.02
N THR A 495 -44.70 -9.03 10.89
CA THR A 495 -43.73 -9.01 11.97
C THR A 495 -43.14 -7.61 12.16
N SER A 496 -43.05 -7.15 13.41
CA SER A 496 -42.41 -5.88 13.79
C SER A 496 -41.10 -6.14 14.57
N PRO A 497 -40.10 -5.26 14.44
CA PRO A 497 -38.89 -5.34 15.25
C PRO A 497 -39.15 -4.97 16.72
N PRO A 498 -38.35 -5.44 17.68
CA PRO A 498 -37.26 -6.38 17.49
C PRO A 498 -37.71 -7.84 17.43
N VAL A 499 -36.93 -8.69 16.75
CA VAL A 499 -37.12 -10.15 16.76
C VAL A 499 -35.90 -10.82 17.38
N ASN A 500 -36.12 -11.59 18.45
CA ASN A 500 -35.02 -12.30 19.10
C ASN A 500 -34.54 -13.47 18.24
N VAL A 501 -33.33 -13.38 17.73
CA VAL A 501 -32.73 -14.35 16.79
C VAL A 501 -32.47 -15.69 17.46
N ASP A 502 -32.03 -15.72 18.75
CA ASP A 502 -31.79 -16.97 19.47
C ASP A 502 -33.09 -17.77 19.63
N ALA A 503 -34.18 -17.09 19.98
CA ALA A 503 -35.49 -17.71 20.08
C ALA A 503 -36.03 -18.17 18.70
N LEU A 504 -35.80 -17.38 17.66
CA LEU A 504 -36.18 -17.72 16.27
C LEU A 504 -35.48 -19.01 15.80
N LEU A 505 -34.15 -19.10 16.00
CA LEU A 505 -33.36 -20.27 15.63
C LEU A 505 -33.78 -21.50 16.46
N ALA A 506 -34.03 -21.34 17.76
CA ALA A 506 -34.55 -22.40 18.63
C ALA A 506 -35.89 -22.94 18.14
N GLY A 507 -36.83 -22.05 17.81
CA GLY A 507 -38.15 -22.42 17.31
C GLY A 507 -38.10 -23.16 15.97
N ALA A 508 -37.08 -22.90 15.16
CA ALA A 508 -36.82 -23.56 13.88
C ALA A 508 -35.98 -24.83 14.01
N GLY A 509 -35.55 -25.22 15.24
CA GLY A 509 -34.69 -26.38 15.46
C GLY A 509 -33.25 -26.20 14.91
N MET A 510 -32.82 -24.96 14.72
CA MET A 510 -31.50 -24.65 14.16
C MET A 510 -30.45 -24.47 15.26
N PRO A 511 -29.15 -24.73 14.95
CA PRO A 511 -28.07 -24.47 15.88
C PRO A 511 -27.99 -22.99 16.26
N ARG A 512 -27.95 -22.69 17.56
CA ARG A 512 -27.93 -21.32 18.09
C ARG A 512 -26.55 -20.83 18.47
N ASN A 513 -25.57 -21.74 18.51
CA ASN A 513 -24.23 -21.49 19.05
C ASN A 513 -23.18 -21.28 17.96
N ASN A 514 -23.59 -21.29 16.71
CA ASN A 514 -22.67 -21.13 15.60
C ASN A 514 -22.06 -19.72 15.60
N PRO A 515 -20.76 -19.58 15.28
CA PRO A 515 -20.08 -18.29 15.29
C PRO A 515 -20.48 -17.38 14.15
N PHE A 516 -21.09 -17.91 13.08
CA PHE A 516 -21.51 -17.11 11.93
C PHE A 516 -23.04 -17.04 11.83
N LEU A 517 -23.52 -15.82 11.61
CA LEU A 517 -24.92 -15.53 11.32
C LEU A 517 -25.00 -14.76 9.99
N GLY A 518 -25.86 -15.21 9.08
CA GLY A 518 -26.22 -14.49 7.87
C GLY A 518 -27.62 -13.94 8.01
N VAL A 519 -27.80 -12.65 7.70
CA VAL A 519 -29.12 -12.03 7.59
C VAL A 519 -29.24 -11.39 6.23
N ALA A 520 -30.24 -11.80 5.45
CA ALA A 520 -30.53 -11.21 4.16
C ALA A 520 -31.93 -10.58 4.17
N ALA A 521 -32.03 -9.31 3.84
CA ALA A 521 -33.28 -8.63 3.56
C ALA A 521 -33.72 -8.91 2.14
N VAL A 522 -34.93 -9.40 1.95
CA VAL A 522 -35.54 -9.65 0.65
C VAL A 522 -36.63 -8.59 0.43
N LEU A 523 -36.40 -7.68 -0.49
CA LEU A 523 -37.32 -6.61 -0.86
C LEU A 523 -38.15 -7.02 -2.06
N ARG A 524 -39.46 -6.90 -1.99
CA ARG A 524 -40.36 -7.24 -3.10
C ARG A 524 -41.10 -6.01 -3.56
N SER A 525 -40.98 -5.69 -4.84
CA SER A 525 -41.73 -4.64 -5.50
C SER A 525 -43.21 -5.01 -5.59
N ASN A 526 -44.07 -4.01 -5.81
CA ASN A 526 -45.48 -4.25 -6.13
C ASN A 526 -45.63 -5.00 -7.47
N PRO A 527 -46.79 -5.61 -7.75
CA PRO A 527 -46.97 -6.41 -8.98
C PRO A 527 -46.73 -5.67 -10.29
N THR A 528 -46.87 -4.35 -10.30
CA THR A 528 -46.60 -3.51 -11.49
C THR A 528 -45.14 -3.04 -11.55
N MET A 529 -44.34 -3.37 -10.59
CA MET A 529 -42.91 -2.96 -10.45
C MET A 529 -42.70 -1.44 -10.49
N THR A 530 -43.73 -0.67 -10.16
CA THR A 530 -43.68 0.80 -10.11
C THR A 530 -43.35 1.33 -8.71
N ARG A 531 -43.32 0.46 -7.70
CA ARG A 531 -43.03 0.76 -6.31
C ARG A 531 -42.16 -0.35 -5.71
N THR A 532 -41.22 0.01 -4.86
CA THR A 532 -40.37 -0.91 -4.10
C THR A 532 -40.32 -0.48 -2.64
N PRO A 533 -40.18 -1.38 -1.67
CA PRO A 533 -39.97 -0.99 -0.29
C PRO A 533 -38.60 -0.32 -0.12
N VAL A 534 -38.45 0.48 0.93
CA VAL A 534 -37.15 1.08 1.30
C VAL A 534 -36.68 0.45 2.59
N LEU A 535 -35.45 -0.06 2.58
CA LEU A 535 -34.75 -0.53 3.77
C LEU A 535 -33.74 0.55 4.17
N HIS A 536 -33.94 1.15 5.34
CA HIS A 536 -33.02 2.16 5.88
C HIS A 536 -31.85 1.51 6.61
N GLU A 537 -32.17 0.58 7.51
CA GLU A 537 -31.16 -0.12 8.29
C GLU A 537 -31.70 -1.47 8.80
N PHE A 538 -30.81 -2.38 9.11
CA PHE A 538 -31.05 -3.52 9.99
C PHE A 538 -29.77 -3.95 10.68
N GLY A 539 -29.89 -4.57 11.84
CA GLY A 539 -28.75 -5.03 12.60
C GLY A 539 -29.12 -6.11 13.61
N VAL A 540 -28.14 -6.92 13.97
CA VAL A 540 -28.25 -7.95 15.00
C VAL A 540 -27.17 -7.72 16.05
N GLU A 541 -27.58 -7.66 17.30
CA GLU A 541 -26.68 -7.68 18.44
C GLU A 541 -26.37 -9.11 18.88
N PHE A 542 -25.20 -9.33 19.48
CA PHE A 542 -24.87 -10.58 20.14
C PHE A 542 -24.09 -10.36 21.43
N ARG A 543 -24.18 -11.34 22.32
CA ARG A 543 -23.37 -11.39 23.54
C ARG A 543 -22.64 -12.73 23.63
N CYS A 544 -21.51 -12.72 24.30
CA CYS A 544 -20.71 -13.93 24.49
C CYS A 544 -21.00 -14.54 25.88
N VAL A 545 -21.26 -15.84 25.92
CA VAL A 545 -21.47 -16.59 27.17
C VAL A 545 -20.47 -17.73 27.24
N PRO A 546 -20.04 -18.19 28.43
CA PRO A 546 -19.16 -19.32 28.58
C PRO A 546 -19.71 -20.56 27.86
N THR A 547 -18.84 -21.34 27.22
CA THR A 547 -19.17 -22.68 26.75
C THR A 547 -19.18 -23.59 27.96
N GLU A 548 -20.33 -24.21 28.26
CA GLU A 548 -20.42 -25.24 29.31
C GLU A 548 -19.60 -26.49 28.97
#